data_419fc6fec58ebbf373e378a7b3fa3d73
#
_entry.id   419fc6fec58ebbf373e378a7b3fa3d73
#
_cell.length_a   1.000
_cell.length_b   1.000
_cell.length_c   1.000
_cell.angle_alpha   90.00
_cell.angle_beta   90.00
_cell.angle_gamma   90.00
#
_symmetry.space_group_name_H-M   'P 1'
#
loop_
_entity.id
_entity.type
_entity.pdbx_description
1 polymer ?
#
loop_
_entity_poly.entity_id
_entity_poly.type
_entity_poly.pdbx_seq_one_letter_code
_entity_poly.pdbx_strand_id
1 'polypeptide(L)'
;IIKQIHPDVVIHSAALTDVEKCDTDIELANILNVKATEVIASEAEKIDSHLMYISTDYVFDGKKGLYAETDLTNPLNNYGKTKLFGEKIIQNKNSNWSIIRTSTPFGLHSFKKTFPTWVYENLKNKKKINILEDQFTSPTYVPNLSKMIFEIISRNLEGFFHLSGSTKISRFEFAKMIATKFNLDSTLLNPVRIDTMDWKAIRPIDSSLDVSNILGLKQVSIFLVLTSSYIM
;
A
#
# COMPACT_ATOMS: atom_id res chain seq x y z
N ILE A 1 13.64 4.30 -22.74
CA ILE A 1 12.22 4.74 -22.87
C ILE A 1 12.04 6.14 -22.25
N ILE A 2 12.33 6.37 -20.94
CA ILE A 2 12.15 7.69 -20.28
C ILE A 2 12.85 8.79 -21.10
N LYS A 3 14.14 8.60 -21.41
CA LYS A 3 14.93 9.53 -22.25
C LYS A 3 14.38 9.74 -23.66
N GLN A 4 13.63 8.81 -24.23
CA GLN A 4 13.06 8.92 -25.57
C GLN A 4 11.71 9.64 -25.59
N ILE A 5 10.91 9.42 -24.55
CA ILE A 5 9.54 9.96 -24.45
C ILE A 5 9.54 11.38 -23.85
N HIS A 6 10.53 11.70 -22.99
CA HIS A 6 10.59 12.96 -22.23
C HIS A 6 9.26 13.26 -21.51
N PRO A 7 8.74 12.34 -20.65
CA PRO A 7 7.47 12.58 -19.97
C PRO A 7 7.62 13.70 -18.93
N ASP A 8 6.58 14.52 -18.76
CA ASP A 8 6.53 15.53 -17.67
C ASP A 8 6.48 14.87 -16.30
N VAL A 9 5.85 13.68 -16.18
CA VAL A 9 5.68 12.93 -14.93
C VAL A 9 6.01 11.46 -15.14
N VAL A 10 6.82 10.91 -14.25
CA VAL A 10 7.08 9.47 -14.15
C VAL A 10 6.42 8.92 -12.87
N ILE A 11 5.46 8.00 -13.00
CA ILE A 11 4.87 7.29 -11.87
C ILE A 11 5.57 5.94 -11.70
N HIS A 12 6.42 5.83 -10.68
CA HIS A 12 7.14 4.60 -10.37
C HIS A 12 6.35 3.75 -9.36
N SER A 13 5.55 2.80 -9.86
CA SER A 13 4.75 1.86 -9.07
C SER A 13 5.29 0.43 -9.07
N ALA A 14 6.30 0.14 -9.91
CA ALA A 14 6.87 -1.20 -10.02
C ALA A 14 7.68 -1.55 -8.76
N ALA A 15 7.39 -2.71 -8.17
CA ALA A 15 8.11 -3.24 -7.01
C ALA A 15 7.85 -4.74 -6.81
N LEU A 16 8.78 -5.44 -6.17
CA LEU A 16 8.50 -6.71 -5.53
C LEU A 16 7.72 -6.44 -4.24
N THR A 17 6.43 -6.77 -4.22
CA THR A 17 5.50 -6.47 -3.11
C THR A 17 5.16 -7.67 -2.24
N ASP A 18 5.69 -8.85 -2.57
CA ASP A 18 5.57 -10.05 -1.75
C ASP A 18 6.53 -9.93 -0.56
N VAL A 19 5.97 -9.73 0.63
CA VAL A 19 6.72 -9.47 1.87
C VAL A 19 7.59 -10.66 2.25
N GLU A 20 7.06 -11.90 2.14
CA GLU A 20 7.80 -13.14 2.39
C GLU A 20 8.94 -13.32 1.38
N LYS A 21 8.66 -13.06 0.09
CA LYS A 21 9.67 -13.16 -0.96
C LYS A 21 10.81 -12.15 -0.76
N CYS A 22 10.51 -10.95 -0.29
CA CYS A 22 11.54 -9.95 0.03
C CYS A 22 12.47 -10.39 1.17
N ASP A 23 11.97 -11.16 2.14
CA ASP A 23 12.82 -11.66 3.24
C ASP A 23 13.53 -12.97 2.90
N THR A 24 12.98 -13.78 1.99
CA THR A 24 13.61 -15.03 1.54
C THR A 24 14.60 -14.83 0.39
N ASP A 25 14.47 -13.75 -0.38
CA ASP A 25 15.30 -13.43 -1.54
C ASP A 25 15.65 -11.93 -1.52
N ILE A 26 16.55 -11.59 -0.60
CA ILE A 26 16.96 -10.21 -0.33
C ILE A 26 17.64 -9.58 -1.56
N GLU A 27 18.36 -10.36 -2.33
CA GLU A 27 19.05 -9.90 -3.54
C GLU A 27 18.03 -9.44 -4.59
N LEU A 28 17.03 -10.26 -4.89
CA LEU A 28 15.96 -9.91 -5.80
C LEU A 28 15.19 -8.67 -5.33
N ALA A 29 14.89 -8.57 -4.03
CA ALA A 29 14.24 -7.41 -3.45
C ALA A 29 15.07 -6.13 -3.65
N ASN A 30 16.37 -6.19 -3.45
CA ASN A 30 17.28 -5.06 -3.68
C ASN A 30 17.37 -4.69 -5.17
N ILE A 31 17.43 -5.68 -6.07
CA ILE A 31 17.47 -5.40 -7.52
C ILE A 31 16.19 -4.68 -7.95
N LEU A 32 15.01 -5.20 -7.57
CA LEU A 32 13.74 -4.70 -8.04
C LEU A 32 13.25 -3.42 -7.33
N ASN A 33 13.51 -3.30 -6.02
CA ASN A 33 12.99 -2.18 -5.24
C ASN A 33 13.99 -1.05 -5.03
N VAL A 34 15.30 -1.34 -5.08
CA VAL A 34 16.34 -0.32 -4.83
C VAL A 34 17.05 0.07 -6.12
N LYS A 35 17.73 -0.90 -6.78
CA LYS A 35 18.52 -0.59 -7.99
C LYS A 35 17.66 -0.10 -9.15
N ALA A 36 16.50 -0.72 -9.38
CA ALA A 36 15.57 -0.25 -10.40
C ALA A 36 15.05 1.16 -10.09
N THR A 37 14.73 1.46 -8.82
CA THR A 37 14.36 2.81 -8.39
C THR A 37 15.50 3.81 -8.63
N GLU A 38 16.74 3.43 -8.35
CA GLU A 38 17.91 4.28 -8.60
C GLU A 38 18.07 4.65 -10.08
N VAL A 39 17.89 3.67 -10.97
CA VAL A 39 17.96 3.90 -12.42
C VAL A 39 16.84 4.83 -12.87
N ILE A 40 15.60 4.59 -12.44
CA ILE A 40 14.45 5.41 -12.80
C ILE A 40 14.63 6.84 -12.29
N ALA A 41 15.05 7.02 -11.04
CA ALA A 41 15.31 8.33 -10.44
C ALA A 41 16.38 9.10 -11.25
N SER A 42 17.49 8.43 -11.60
CA SER A 42 18.56 9.04 -12.38
C SER A 42 18.11 9.44 -13.80
N GLU A 43 17.24 8.67 -14.45
CA GLU A 43 16.75 9.01 -15.77
C GLU A 43 15.66 10.10 -15.74
N ALA A 44 14.83 10.14 -14.72
CA ALA A 44 13.84 11.19 -14.50
C ALA A 44 14.52 12.55 -14.23
N GLU A 45 15.55 12.57 -13.38
CA GLU A 45 16.34 13.78 -13.07
C GLU A 45 16.99 14.38 -14.31
N LYS A 46 17.56 13.56 -15.21
CA LYS A 46 18.21 14.04 -16.44
C LYS A 46 17.30 14.82 -17.38
N ILE A 47 16.01 14.64 -17.27
CA ILE A 47 14.99 15.28 -18.13
C ILE A 47 14.08 16.23 -17.34
N ASP A 48 14.42 16.51 -16.07
CA ASP A 48 13.64 17.34 -15.15
C ASP A 48 12.17 16.91 -15.01
N SER A 49 11.94 15.59 -15.03
CA SER A 49 10.60 15.00 -14.91
C SER A 49 10.18 14.91 -13.44
N HIS A 50 8.92 15.25 -13.12
CA HIS A 50 8.38 15.00 -11.80
C HIS A 50 8.31 13.51 -11.51
N LEU A 51 9.03 13.04 -10.49
CA LEU A 51 9.06 11.63 -10.13
C LEU A 51 8.12 11.33 -8.97
N MET A 52 7.04 10.61 -9.26
CA MET A 52 6.10 10.11 -8.25
C MET A 52 6.42 8.66 -7.90
N TYR A 53 6.69 8.39 -6.63
CA TYR A 53 7.02 7.06 -6.12
C TYR A 53 5.93 6.48 -5.25
N ILE A 54 5.43 5.29 -5.60
CA ILE A 54 4.46 4.58 -4.77
C ILE A 54 5.20 3.77 -3.72
N SER A 55 5.14 4.24 -2.49
CA SER A 55 5.71 3.60 -1.28
C SER A 55 4.63 2.85 -0.50
N THR A 56 4.89 2.55 0.77
CA THR A 56 4.09 1.66 1.60
C THR A 56 4.03 2.12 3.06
N ASP A 57 2.97 1.75 3.76
CA ASP A 57 2.82 1.82 5.21
C ASP A 57 3.84 0.95 5.98
N TYR A 58 4.45 -0.06 5.33
CA TYR A 58 5.47 -0.93 5.93
C TYR A 58 6.82 -0.25 6.17
N VAL A 59 6.96 1.04 5.85
CA VAL A 59 8.10 1.85 6.31
C VAL A 59 8.03 2.14 7.82
N PHE A 60 6.89 1.91 8.46
CA PHE A 60 6.68 2.08 9.89
C PHE A 60 6.73 0.75 10.66
N ASP A 61 7.02 0.81 11.98
CA ASP A 61 7.17 -0.39 12.83
C ASP A 61 5.84 -0.95 13.38
N GLY A 62 4.75 -0.26 13.20
CA GLY A 62 3.43 -0.71 13.63
C GLY A 62 3.17 -0.65 15.13
N LYS A 63 3.94 0.08 15.92
CA LYS A 63 3.74 0.24 17.36
C LYS A 63 2.72 1.30 17.72
N LYS A 64 2.66 2.38 16.94
CA LYS A 64 1.82 3.57 17.19
C LYS A 64 0.46 3.47 16.51
N GLY A 65 0.43 3.09 15.23
CA GLY A 65 -0.73 3.24 14.35
C GLY A 65 -1.05 4.70 14.02
N LEU A 66 -1.91 4.93 13.04
CA LEU A 66 -2.27 6.26 12.53
C LEU A 66 -1.02 7.14 12.34
N TYR A 67 -0.04 6.60 11.61
CA TYR A 67 1.22 7.32 11.34
C TYR A 67 0.98 8.52 10.43
N ALA A 68 1.53 9.67 10.84
CA ALA A 68 1.61 10.87 10.01
C ALA A 68 2.84 10.83 9.08
N GLU A 69 2.86 11.66 8.04
CA GLU A 69 3.98 11.75 7.08
C GLU A 69 5.32 12.11 7.77
N THR A 70 5.25 12.86 8.87
CA THR A 70 6.40 13.32 9.68
C THR A 70 6.89 12.31 10.71
N ASP A 71 6.17 11.21 10.95
CA ASP A 71 6.57 10.20 11.91
C ASP A 71 7.85 9.48 11.47
N LEU A 72 8.65 9.05 12.45
CA LEU A 72 9.89 8.32 12.19
C LEU A 72 9.61 6.95 11.57
N THR A 73 10.28 6.68 10.47
CA THR A 73 10.23 5.38 9.81
C THR A 73 11.14 4.37 10.50
N ASN A 74 10.66 3.13 10.70
CA ASN A 74 11.40 2.02 11.30
C ASN A 74 10.91 0.67 10.76
N PRO A 75 11.18 0.31 9.49
CA PRO A 75 10.65 -0.88 8.86
C PRO A 75 11.16 -2.17 9.49
N LEU A 76 10.26 -3.13 9.73
CA LEU A 76 10.56 -4.40 10.40
C LEU A 76 11.07 -5.49 9.47
N ASN A 77 10.76 -5.43 8.17
CA ASN A 77 11.07 -6.45 7.17
C ASN A 77 11.79 -5.86 5.95
N ASN A 78 12.34 -6.73 5.09
CA ASN A 78 13.09 -6.29 3.93
C ASN A 78 12.23 -5.60 2.86
N TYR A 79 10.94 -5.94 2.75
CA TYR A 79 10.03 -5.17 1.90
C TYR A 79 10.00 -3.70 2.32
N GLY A 80 9.66 -3.42 3.58
CA GLY A 80 9.64 -2.05 4.11
C GLY A 80 10.98 -1.34 4.00
N LYS A 81 12.09 -2.05 4.32
CA LYS A 81 13.46 -1.50 4.20
C LYS A 81 13.79 -1.10 2.77
N THR A 82 13.54 -1.97 1.78
CA THR A 82 13.84 -1.67 0.37
C THR A 82 12.98 -0.54 -0.18
N LYS A 83 11.71 -0.44 0.25
CA LYS A 83 10.84 0.68 -0.11
C LYS A 83 11.33 1.99 0.51
N LEU A 84 11.73 1.99 1.78
CA LEU A 84 12.33 3.17 2.43
C LEU A 84 13.66 3.60 1.79
N PHE A 85 14.50 2.65 1.34
CA PHE A 85 15.69 2.98 0.56
C PHE A 85 15.33 3.68 -0.75
N GLY A 86 14.28 3.23 -1.44
CA GLY A 86 13.73 3.89 -2.62
C GLY A 86 13.30 5.34 -2.33
N GLU A 87 12.60 5.59 -1.22
CA GLU A 87 12.24 6.96 -0.79
C GLU A 87 13.48 7.85 -0.66
N LYS A 88 14.51 7.36 0.03
CA LYS A 88 15.77 8.10 0.24
C LYS A 88 16.53 8.38 -1.06
N ILE A 89 16.54 7.42 -2.00
CA ILE A 89 17.16 7.61 -3.31
C ILE A 89 16.50 8.77 -4.04
N ILE A 90 15.17 8.80 -4.06
CA ILE A 90 14.41 9.83 -4.77
C ILE A 90 14.63 11.20 -4.14
N GLN A 91 14.54 11.31 -2.83
CA GLN A 91 14.82 12.57 -2.11
C GLN A 91 16.23 13.14 -2.38
N ASN A 92 17.23 12.25 -2.54
CA ASN A 92 18.61 12.68 -2.74
C ASN A 92 18.95 12.98 -4.20
N LYS A 93 18.22 12.39 -5.17
CA LYS A 93 18.55 12.49 -6.60
C LYS A 93 17.64 13.44 -7.37
N ASN A 94 16.41 13.63 -6.94
CA ASN A 94 15.42 14.39 -7.69
C ASN A 94 15.06 15.68 -6.96
N SER A 95 15.03 16.79 -7.70
CA SER A 95 14.57 18.09 -7.20
C SER A 95 13.04 18.18 -7.16
N ASN A 96 12.35 17.46 -8.07
CA ASN A 96 10.90 17.51 -8.27
C ASN A 96 10.31 16.10 -8.04
N TRP A 97 9.70 15.87 -6.87
CA TRP A 97 9.24 14.53 -6.50
C TRP A 97 8.03 14.52 -5.56
N SER A 98 7.27 13.44 -5.65
CA SER A 98 6.21 13.08 -4.69
C SER A 98 6.35 11.64 -4.24
N ILE A 99 6.31 11.37 -2.94
CA ILE A 99 6.34 10.03 -2.36
C ILE A 99 4.98 9.74 -1.75
N ILE A 100 4.33 8.72 -2.29
CA ILE A 100 3.00 8.29 -1.91
C ILE A 100 3.10 7.04 -1.04
N ARG A 101 2.83 7.14 0.25
CA ARG A 101 2.67 5.98 1.13
C ARG A 101 1.20 5.55 1.13
N THR A 102 0.96 4.29 0.80
CA THR A 102 -0.39 3.71 0.78
C THR A 102 -0.44 2.43 1.59
N SER A 103 -1.63 2.01 2.01
CA SER A 103 -1.84 0.83 2.85
C SER A 103 -2.87 -0.10 2.22
N THR A 104 -2.54 -1.38 2.12
CA THR A 104 -3.45 -2.46 1.70
C THR A 104 -4.33 -2.08 0.49
N PRO A 105 -3.75 -1.75 -0.68
CA PRO A 105 -4.52 -1.41 -1.86
C PRO A 105 -5.37 -2.60 -2.31
N PHE A 106 -6.64 -2.33 -2.64
CA PHE A 106 -7.59 -3.34 -3.11
C PHE A 106 -8.49 -2.81 -4.22
N GLY A 107 -9.02 -3.74 -5.01
CA GLY A 107 -9.90 -3.48 -6.14
C GLY A 107 -9.98 -4.71 -7.03
N LEU A 108 -10.72 -4.61 -8.13
CA LEU A 108 -10.75 -5.65 -9.15
C LEU A 108 -9.40 -5.71 -9.88
N HIS A 109 -8.87 -6.90 -10.01
CA HIS A 109 -7.63 -7.13 -10.73
C HIS A 109 -7.66 -8.50 -11.44
N SER A 110 -7.28 -8.53 -12.72
CA SER A 110 -7.39 -9.73 -13.55
C SER A 110 -6.41 -10.85 -13.16
N PHE A 111 -5.26 -10.49 -12.57
CA PHE A 111 -4.15 -11.43 -12.36
C PHE A 111 -3.74 -11.59 -10.89
N LYS A 112 -4.09 -10.68 -10.02
CA LYS A 112 -3.68 -10.70 -8.61
C LYS A 112 -4.88 -10.66 -7.68
N LYS A 113 -4.97 -11.66 -6.79
CA LYS A 113 -5.99 -11.65 -5.73
C LYS A 113 -5.61 -10.62 -4.67
N THR A 114 -6.52 -9.70 -4.42
CA THR A 114 -6.45 -8.77 -3.28
C THR A 114 -7.05 -9.43 -2.05
N PHE A 115 -6.83 -8.86 -0.86
CA PHE A 115 -7.41 -9.41 0.37
C PHE A 115 -8.94 -9.58 0.29
N PRO A 116 -9.74 -8.58 -0.16
CA PRO A 116 -11.18 -8.78 -0.32
C PRO A 116 -11.56 -9.90 -1.28
N THR A 117 -10.92 -9.99 -2.44
CA THR A 117 -11.23 -11.03 -3.42
C THR A 117 -10.86 -12.42 -2.89
N TRP A 118 -9.75 -12.54 -2.15
CA TRP A 118 -9.35 -13.77 -1.49
C TRP A 118 -10.36 -14.21 -0.42
N VAL A 119 -10.83 -13.29 0.44
CA VAL A 119 -11.86 -13.57 1.45
C VAL A 119 -13.16 -14.01 0.76
N TYR A 120 -13.63 -13.25 -0.22
CA TYR A 120 -14.86 -13.55 -0.96
C TYR A 120 -14.84 -14.95 -1.58
N GLU A 121 -13.78 -15.30 -2.31
CA GLU A 121 -13.68 -16.60 -2.98
C GLU A 121 -13.66 -17.77 -1.99
N ASN A 122 -12.94 -17.63 -0.88
CA ASN A 122 -12.90 -18.69 0.13
C ASN A 122 -14.25 -18.91 0.79
N LEU A 123 -14.92 -17.84 1.22
CA LEU A 123 -16.24 -17.93 1.85
C LEU A 123 -17.30 -18.42 0.88
N LYS A 124 -17.29 -17.98 -0.38
CA LYS A 124 -18.18 -18.49 -1.44
C LYS A 124 -18.01 -19.99 -1.65
N ASN A 125 -16.80 -20.50 -1.54
CA ASN A 125 -16.48 -21.93 -1.62
C ASN A 125 -16.63 -22.65 -0.28
N LYS A 126 -17.26 -22.03 0.73
CA LYS A 126 -17.50 -22.59 2.07
C LYS A 126 -16.23 -23.06 2.78
N LYS A 127 -15.10 -22.40 2.53
CA LYS A 127 -13.82 -22.69 3.17
C LYS A 127 -13.66 -21.88 4.44
N LYS A 128 -13.32 -22.52 5.56
CA LYS A 128 -12.90 -21.86 6.78
C LYS A 128 -11.52 -21.25 6.56
N ILE A 129 -11.33 -19.98 6.97
CA ILE A 129 -10.08 -19.24 6.81
C ILE A 129 -9.66 -18.56 8.11
N ASN A 130 -8.36 -18.58 8.39
CA ASN A 130 -7.76 -17.85 9.51
C ASN A 130 -7.51 -16.41 9.12
N ILE A 131 -7.98 -15.46 9.94
CA ILE A 131 -7.85 -14.03 9.70
C ILE A 131 -7.31 -13.36 10.96
N LEU A 132 -6.30 -12.49 10.79
CA LEU A 132 -5.70 -11.75 11.89
C LEU A 132 -6.68 -10.75 12.51
N GLU A 133 -6.91 -10.88 13.81
CA GLU A 133 -7.78 -9.97 14.56
C GLU A 133 -7.01 -8.74 15.12
N ASP A 134 -5.70 -8.89 15.31
CA ASP A 134 -4.80 -7.92 15.92
C ASP A 134 -3.84 -7.22 14.92
N GLN A 135 -4.04 -7.37 13.61
CA GLN A 135 -3.34 -6.59 12.60
C GLN A 135 -4.25 -5.51 12.01
N PHE A 136 -3.83 -4.22 12.16
CA PHE A 136 -4.58 -3.05 11.69
C PHE A 136 -3.92 -2.40 10.48
N THR A 137 -4.75 -1.94 9.55
CA THR A 137 -4.33 -1.25 8.32
C THR A 137 -5.33 -0.15 7.95
N SER A 138 -5.02 0.64 6.93
CA SER A 138 -5.94 1.60 6.28
C SER A 138 -6.24 1.14 4.86
N PRO A 139 -7.21 0.20 4.63
CA PRO A 139 -7.45 -0.37 3.31
C PRO A 139 -7.81 0.70 2.28
N THR A 140 -7.13 0.68 1.13
CA THR A 140 -7.18 1.71 0.10
C THR A 140 -7.83 1.19 -1.17
N TYR A 141 -8.96 1.77 -1.56
CA TYR A 141 -9.61 1.42 -2.82
C TYR A 141 -8.86 2.02 -4.01
N VAL A 142 -8.35 1.16 -4.90
CA VAL A 142 -7.45 1.56 -6.00
C VAL A 142 -8.02 2.64 -6.91
N PRO A 143 -9.32 2.60 -7.34
CA PRO A 143 -9.88 3.70 -8.12
C PRO A 143 -9.88 5.05 -7.40
N ASN A 144 -10.01 5.07 -6.05
CA ASN A 144 -9.89 6.30 -5.28
C ASN A 144 -8.41 6.75 -5.18
N LEU A 145 -7.50 5.82 -4.93
CA LEU A 145 -6.06 6.10 -4.93
C LEU A 145 -5.62 6.73 -6.26
N SER A 146 -6.09 6.20 -7.39
CA SER A 146 -5.78 6.75 -8.72
C SER A 146 -6.26 8.18 -8.89
N LYS A 147 -7.47 8.52 -8.38
CA LYS A 147 -7.98 9.89 -8.40
C LYS A 147 -7.12 10.84 -7.54
N MET A 148 -6.74 10.42 -6.35
CA MET A 148 -5.86 11.20 -5.47
C MET A 148 -4.47 11.41 -6.10
N ILE A 149 -3.89 10.39 -6.73
CA ILE A 149 -2.64 10.49 -7.48
C ILE A 149 -2.76 11.52 -8.60
N PHE A 150 -3.83 11.44 -9.40
CA PHE A 150 -4.07 12.39 -10.48
C PHE A 150 -4.19 13.84 -9.95
N GLU A 151 -4.80 14.03 -8.79
CA GLU A 151 -4.94 15.34 -8.17
C GLU A 151 -3.60 15.89 -7.66
N ILE A 152 -2.72 15.05 -7.08
CA ILE A 152 -1.35 15.43 -6.72
C ILE A 152 -0.60 15.94 -7.97
N ILE A 153 -0.68 15.19 -9.07
CA ILE A 153 -0.03 15.54 -10.35
C ILE A 153 -0.59 16.86 -10.90
N SER A 154 -1.92 16.96 -11.01
CA SER A 154 -2.57 18.14 -11.62
C SER A 154 -2.35 19.43 -10.84
N ARG A 155 -2.08 19.34 -9.53
CA ARG A 155 -1.77 20.46 -8.64
C ARG A 155 -0.26 20.67 -8.45
N ASN A 156 0.57 19.87 -9.11
CA ASN A 156 2.04 19.89 -9.00
C ASN A 156 2.53 19.89 -7.55
N LEU A 157 1.97 18.97 -6.72
CA LEU A 157 2.30 18.90 -5.30
C LEU A 157 3.52 18.03 -5.08
N GLU A 158 4.47 18.53 -4.29
CA GLU A 158 5.72 17.85 -3.94
C GLU A 158 5.76 17.43 -2.48
N GLY A 159 6.58 16.42 -2.18
CA GLY A 159 6.82 15.94 -0.81
C GLY A 159 6.19 14.58 -0.51
N PHE A 160 5.96 14.32 0.77
CA PHE A 160 5.34 13.09 1.26
C PHE A 160 3.84 13.21 1.39
N PHE A 161 3.13 12.17 0.95
CA PHE A 161 1.67 12.07 1.07
C PHE A 161 1.25 10.69 1.53
N HIS A 162 0.38 10.62 2.52
CA HIS A 162 -0.33 9.40 2.89
C HIS A 162 -1.65 9.33 2.10
N LEU A 163 -1.65 8.58 1.00
CA LEU A 163 -2.84 8.33 0.20
C LEU A 163 -3.42 6.95 0.51
N SER A 164 -4.30 6.88 1.49
CA SER A 164 -4.95 5.64 1.90
C SER A 164 -6.45 5.84 2.17
N GLY A 165 -7.16 4.74 2.46
CA GLY A 165 -8.50 4.84 3.03
C GLY A 165 -8.46 5.52 4.39
N SER A 166 -9.51 6.28 4.73
CA SER A 166 -9.60 7.04 6.00
C SER A 166 -9.98 6.18 7.21
N THR A 167 -10.13 4.87 7.04
CA THR A 167 -10.57 3.96 8.10
C THR A 167 -9.43 3.07 8.54
N LYS A 168 -9.03 3.17 9.81
CA LYS A 168 -8.24 2.15 10.49
C LYS A 168 -9.13 0.97 10.83
N ILE A 169 -8.75 -0.24 10.43
CA ILE A 169 -9.56 -1.45 10.65
C ILE A 169 -8.66 -2.69 10.78
N SER A 170 -9.07 -3.67 11.60
CA SER A 170 -8.37 -4.95 11.64
C SER A 170 -8.65 -5.79 10.39
N ARG A 171 -7.77 -6.73 10.07
CA ARG A 171 -8.01 -7.68 8.99
C ARG A 171 -9.29 -8.48 9.21
N PHE A 172 -9.57 -8.87 10.44
CA PHE A 172 -10.76 -9.65 10.79
C PHE A 172 -12.05 -8.85 10.60
N GLU A 173 -12.10 -7.61 11.06
CA GLU A 173 -13.25 -6.74 10.85
C GLU A 173 -13.46 -6.44 9.37
N PHE A 174 -12.38 -6.21 8.61
CA PHE A 174 -12.49 -6.04 7.16
C PHE A 174 -13.08 -7.29 6.48
N ALA A 175 -12.65 -8.50 6.88
CA ALA A 175 -13.22 -9.75 6.38
C ALA A 175 -14.70 -9.90 6.73
N LYS A 176 -15.11 -9.52 7.96
CA LYS A 176 -16.54 -9.52 8.36
C LYS A 176 -17.39 -8.57 7.52
N MET A 177 -16.87 -7.37 7.21
CA MET A 177 -17.57 -6.43 6.33
C MET A 177 -17.77 -7.02 4.93
N ILE A 178 -16.76 -7.72 4.39
CA ILE A 178 -16.85 -8.41 3.10
C ILE A 178 -17.93 -9.51 3.16
N ALA A 179 -17.91 -10.34 4.20
CA ALA A 179 -18.90 -11.39 4.39
C ALA A 179 -20.32 -10.81 4.44
N THR A 180 -20.54 -9.75 5.20
CA THR A 180 -21.81 -9.04 5.29
C THR A 180 -22.25 -8.46 3.94
N LYS A 181 -21.36 -7.78 3.24
CA LYS A 181 -21.64 -7.16 1.93
C LYS A 181 -22.16 -8.16 0.90
N PHE A 182 -21.58 -9.35 0.88
CA PHE A 182 -21.89 -10.38 -0.12
C PHE A 182 -22.80 -11.49 0.40
N ASN A 183 -23.39 -11.30 1.57
CA ASN A 183 -24.28 -12.27 2.22
C ASN A 183 -23.64 -13.67 2.31
N LEU A 184 -22.37 -13.71 2.77
CA LEU A 184 -21.59 -14.93 2.95
C LEU A 184 -21.55 -15.32 4.43
N ASP A 185 -21.30 -16.62 4.69
CA ASP A 185 -21.25 -17.16 6.05
C ASP A 185 -20.01 -16.67 6.82
N SER A 186 -20.21 -15.72 7.71
CA SER A 186 -19.14 -15.17 8.55
C SER A 186 -18.63 -16.13 9.64
N THR A 187 -19.34 -17.24 9.92
CA THR A 187 -18.87 -18.27 10.89
C THR A 187 -17.65 -19.04 10.37
N LEU A 188 -17.37 -18.94 9.08
CA LEU A 188 -16.19 -19.52 8.44
C LEU A 188 -14.93 -18.67 8.67
N LEU A 189 -15.05 -17.44 9.19
CA LEU A 189 -13.92 -16.59 9.57
C LEU A 189 -13.42 -17.00 10.96
N ASN A 190 -12.20 -17.53 11.04
CA ASN A 190 -11.57 -17.90 12.29
C ASN A 190 -10.58 -16.81 12.71
N PRO A 191 -10.84 -16.07 13.82
CA PRO A 191 -9.89 -15.07 14.29
C PRO A 191 -8.62 -15.76 14.82
N VAL A 192 -7.47 -15.23 14.45
CA VAL A 192 -6.17 -15.67 14.94
C VAL A 192 -5.28 -14.45 15.22
N ARG A 193 -4.29 -14.62 16.09
CA ARG A 193 -3.33 -13.56 16.41
C ARG A 193 -2.10 -13.63 15.49
N ILE A 194 -1.43 -12.49 15.30
CA ILE A 194 -0.25 -12.38 14.45
C ILE A 194 0.92 -13.24 14.95
N ASP A 195 1.04 -13.43 16.25
CA ASP A 195 2.08 -14.25 16.88
C ASP A 195 1.90 -15.77 16.65
N THR A 196 0.73 -16.20 16.17
CA THR A 196 0.45 -17.62 15.83
C THR A 196 0.83 -17.95 14.37
N MET A 197 1.26 -16.96 13.59
CA MET A 197 1.56 -17.16 12.18
C MET A 197 3.03 -17.57 11.99
N ASP A 198 3.25 -18.63 11.23
CA ASP A 198 4.59 -19.09 10.84
C ASP A 198 5.10 -18.30 9.62
N TRP A 199 5.34 -16.99 9.81
CA TRP A 199 5.92 -16.10 8.79
C TRP A 199 7.39 -15.83 9.09
N LYS A 200 8.22 -15.81 8.03
CA LYS A 200 9.62 -15.37 8.15
C LYS A 200 9.72 -13.86 8.28
N ALA A 201 8.91 -13.14 7.50
CA ALA A 201 8.88 -11.69 7.53
C ALA A 201 8.06 -11.17 8.71
N ILE A 202 8.68 -10.40 9.60
CA ILE A 202 7.99 -9.71 10.70
C ILE A 202 7.07 -8.65 10.09
N ARG A 203 5.80 -8.65 10.49
CA ARG A 203 4.81 -7.68 10.00
C ARG A 203 4.41 -6.71 11.09
N PRO A 204 4.19 -5.41 10.75
CA PRO A 204 3.68 -4.44 11.72
C PRO A 204 2.29 -4.84 12.21
N ILE A 205 2.04 -4.65 13.52
CA ILE A 205 0.74 -4.88 14.14
C ILE A 205 -0.25 -3.81 13.68
N ASP A 206 0.16 -2.56 13.69
CA ASP A 206 -0.70 -1.43 13.31
C ASP A 206 0.05 -0.47 12.37
N SER A 207 -0.05 -0.71 11.08
CA SER A 207 0.53 0.16 10.04
C SER A 207 -0.48 1.17 9.48
N SER A 208 -1.58 1.44 10.18
CA SER A 208 -2.56 2.42 9.72
C SER A 208 -1.94 3.80 9.56
N LEU A 209 -2.41 4.53 8.55
CA LEU A 209 -1.92 5.86 8.19
C LEU A 209 -2.91 6.93 8.63
N ASP A 210 -2.39 8.01 9.20
CA ASP A 210 -3.12 9.27 9.34
C ASP A 210 -3.17 9.96 7.97
N VAL A 211 -4.35 10.36 7.60
CA VAL A 211 -4.64 10.96 6.29
C VAL A 211 -5.32 12.33 6.44
N SER A 212 -5.24 12.92 7.62
CA SER A 212 -5.83 14.23 7.92
C SER A 212 -5.16 15.38 7.18
N ASN A 213 -3.89 15.23 6.79
CA ASN A 213 -3.06 16.29 6.18
C ASN A 213 -3.16 16.35 4.64
N ILE A 214 -4.18 15.76 4.02
CA ILE A 214 -4.25 15.70 2.56
C ILE A 214 -4.99 16.93 1.99
N LEU A 215 -4.50 18.12 2.15
CA LEU A 215 -4.77 19.35 1.37
C LEU A 215 -6.14 19.42 0.64
N GLY A 216 -7.22 18.91 1.28
CA GLY A 216 -8.57 18.85 0.71
C GLY A 216 -8.84 17.72 -0.30
N LEU A 217 -7.96 16.74 -0.45
CA LEU A 217 -8.20 15.57 -1.27
C LEU A 217 -9.31 14.70 -0.65
N LYS A 218 -10.29 14.30 -1.47
CA LYS A 218 -11.41 13.46 -1.01
C LYS A 218 -10.96 12.01 -0.83
N GLN A 219 -10.80 11.62 0.42
CA GLN A 219 -10.64 10.22 0.78
C GLN A 219 -11.98 9.51 0.89
N VAL A 220 -11.96 8.21 0.67
CA VAL A 220 -13.15 7.37 0.79
C VAL A 220 -12.97 6.37 1.92
N SER A 221 -13.90 6.40 2.87
CA SER A 221 -13.99 5.39 3.91
C SER A 221 -14.29 4.02 3.30
N ILE A 222 -13.70 2.96 3.88
CA ILE A 222 -14.00 1.57 3.49
C ILE A 222 -15.51 1.27 3.57
N PHE A 223 -16.24 1.87 4.51
CA PHE A 223 -17.68 1.72 4.63
C PHE A 223 -18.41 2.21 3.37
N LEU A 224 -18.06 3.39 2.84
CA LEU A 224 -18.64 3.92 1.62
C LEU A 224 -18.30 3.04 0.41
N VAL A 225 -17.08 2.53 0.32
CA VAL A 225 -16.67 1.65 -0.76
C VAL A 225 -17.49 0.35 -0.74
N LEU A 226 -17.60 -0.30 0.43
CA LEU A 226 -18.34 -1.56 0.55
C LEU A 226 -19.85 -1.39 0.42
N THR A 227 -20.42 -0.20 0.66
CA THR A 227 -21.84 0.07 0.44
C THR A 227 -22.17 0.43 -1.02
N SER A 228 -21.19 0.82 -1.82
CA SER A 228 -21.40 1.10 -3.25
C SER A 228 -21.46 -0.18 -4.09
N SER A 229 -22.18 -0.12 -5.23
CA SER A 229 -22.34 -1.25 -6.17
C SER A 229 -21.09 -1.57 -7.02
N TYR A 230 -19.96 -0.89 -6.79
CA TYR A 230 -18.80 -0.92 -7.67
C TYR A 230 -17.68 -1.90 -7.26
N ILE A 231 -17.89 -2.84 -6.34
CA ILE A 231 -16.79 -3.66 -5.81
C ILE A 231 -16.59 -5.00 -6.53
N MET A 232 -17.54 -5.45 -7.33
CA MET A 232 -17.38 -6.63 -8.22
C MET A 232 -18.21 -6.50 -9.48
#